data_b3fba75c1aa1cf3cc9888d1b9b94f7d4
#
_entry.id   b3fba75c1aa1cf3cc9888d1b9b94f7d4
#
_cell.length_a   1.000
_cell.length_b   1.000
_cell.length_c   1.000
_cell.angle_alpha   90.00
_cell.angle_beta   90.00
_cell.angle_gamma   90.00
#
_symmetry.space_group_name_H-M   'P 1'
#
loop_
_entity.id
_entity.type
_entity.pdbx_description
1 polymer ?
#
loop_
_entity_poly.entity_id
_entity_poly.type
_entity_poly.pdbx_seq_one_letter_code
_entity_poly.pdbx_strand_id
1 'polypeptide(L)'
;PMTSSNKTFAKNTFFLYIMTGAKFVLPLIITACLTRRLGPDAYGVISYLTPVMGYFILLLDFGFNFSATKKIAQHRADPVLIEKTIAAVYTAKILLVLAGFLPLMLLLLCIDLLRQYVLLTVLYYLSTAAQIFIPDFLYRGLEKMEGVTTRYILAKLITAVLIFLAVRDDGGLILVPLAYLIGTVAAAPVSYTHLTLPT
;
A
#
# COMPACT_ATOMS: atom_id res chain seq x y z
N PRO A 1 38.89 -0.87 1.30
CA PRO A 1 37.92 0.14 0.95
C PRO A 1 36.77 -0.50 0.23
N MET A 2 35.54 -0.41 0.83
CA MET A 2 34.33 -0.90 0.19
C MET A 2 34.12 -0.13 -1.14
N THR A 3 33.90 -0.86 -2.22
CA THR A 3 33.54 -0.26 -3.51
C THR A 3 32.20 0.45 -3.40
N SER A 4 31.93 1.47 -4.24
CA SER A 4 30.66 2.22 -4.25
C SER A 4 29.45 1.27 -4.33
N SER A 5 29.55 0.20 -5.10
CA SER A 5 28.53 -0.85 -5.24
C SER A 5 28.22 -1.55 -3.91
N ASN A 6 29.23 -1.88 -3.10
CA ASN A 6 29.05 -2.55 -1.82
C ASN A 6 28.35 -1.65 -0.77
N LYS A 7 28.61 -0.33 -0.81
CA LYS A 7 27.94 0.64 0.07
C LYS A 7 26.44 0.75 -0.27
N THR A 8 26.12 0.82 -1.56
CA THR A 8 24.72 0.88 -2.02
C THR A 8 23.98 -0.41 -1.65
N PHE A 9 24.62 -1.56 -1.85
CA PHE A 9 24.05 -2.86 -1.46
C PHE A 9 23.77 -2.93 0.05
N ALA A 10 24.74 -2.57 0.88
CA ALA A 10 24.60 -2.57 2.34
C ALA A 10 23.47 -1.61 2.80
N LYS A 11 23.41 -0.40 2.22
CA LYS A 11 22.36 0.58 2.49
C LYS A 11 20.97 0.02 2.13
N ASN A 12 20.79 -0.50 0.94
CA ASN A 12 19.53 -1.06 0.50
C ASN A 12 19.08 -2.26 1.35
N THR A 13 20.01 -3.13 1.71
CA THR A 13 19.74 -4.27 2.59
C THR A 13 19.29 -3.81 3.97
N PHE A 14 19.94 -2.80 4.55
CA PHE A 14 19.52 -2.22 5.83
C PHE A 14 18.09 -1.67 5.79
N PHE A 15 17.74 -0.88 4.77
CA PHE A 15 16.39 -0.37 4.61
C PHE A 15 15.35 -1.47 4.39
N LEU A 16 15.71 -2.56 3.70
CA LEU A 16 14.83 -3.73 3.56
C LEU A 16 14.55 -4.40 4.92
N TYR A 17 15.54 -4.54 5.79
CA TYR A 17 15.32 -5.08 7.14
C TYR A 17 14.43 -4.17 7.98
N ILE A 18 14.66 -2.86 7.95
CA ILE A 18 13.79 -1.88 8.64
C ILE A 18 12.35 -1.98 8.10
N MET A 19 12.18 -2.02 6.78
CA MET A 19 10.85 -2.16 6.16
C MET A 19 10.17 -3.45 6.57
N THR A 20 10.92 -4.56 6.62
CA THR A 20 10.39 -5.86 7.03
C THR A 20 9.95 -5.83 8.50
N GLY A 21 10.77 -5.31 9.39
CA GLY A 21 10.40 -5.12 10.80
C GLY A 21 9.15 -4.24 10.95
N ALA A 22 9.10 -3.11 10.23
CA ALA A 22 7.94 -2.21 10.26
C ALA A 22 6.66 -2.87 9.74
N LYS A 23 6.75 -3.77 8.75
CA LYS A 23 5.60 -4.53 8.22
C LYS A 23 4.98 -5.49 9.24
N PHE A 24 5.73 -5.93 10.24
CA PHE A 24 5.20 -6.76 11.32
C PHE A 24 4.76 -5.92 12.52
N VAL A 25 5.59 -4.98 12.96
CA VAL A 25 5.36 -4.21 14.20
C VAL A 25 4.19 -3.22 14.05
N LEU A 26 4.15 -2.43 12.96
CA LEU A 26 3.11 -1.41 12.81
C LEU A 26 1.70 -1.97 12.69
N PRO A 27 1.44 -3.04 11.91
CA PRO A 27 0.11 -3.68 11.92
C PRO A 27 -0.29 -4.24 13.28
N LEU A 28 0.65 -4.80 14.06
CA LEU A 28 0.34 -5.29 15.41
C LEU A 28 -0.12 -4.16 16.33
N ILE A 29 0.52 -2.99 16.27
CA ILE A 29 0.12 -1.81 17.05
C ILE A 29 -1.29 -1.36 16.64
N ILE A 30 -1.54 -1.24 15.33
CA ILE A 30 -2.84 -0.86 14.79
C ILE A 30 -3.92 -1.87 15.21
N THR A 31 -3.65 -3.16 15.07
CA THR A 31 -4.56 -4.24 15.47
C THR A 31 -4.89 -4.17 16.95
N ALA A 32 -3.88 -4.03 17.82
CA ALA A 32 -4.09 -3.92 19.26
C ALA A 32 -4.92 -2.68 19.65
N CYS A 33 -4.75 -1.58 18.94
CA CYS A 33 -5.55 -0.37 19.14
C CYS A 33 -7.01 -0.58 18.70
N LEU A 34 -7.21 -1.16 17.51
CA LEU A 34 -8.54 -1.42 16.95
C LEU A 34 -9.34 -2.40 17.81
N THR A 35 -8.74 -3.52 18.23
CA THR A 35 -9.40 -4.53 19.06
C THR A 35 -9.89 -3.95 20.39
N ARG A 36 -9.10 -3.06 21.00
CA ARG A 36 -9.47 -2.44 22.29
C ARG A 36 -10.57 -1.39 22.17
N ARG A 37 -10.70 -0.73 21.01
CA ARG A 37 -11.61 0.41 20.82
C ARG A 37 -12.92 0.05 20.15
N LEU A 38 -12.88 -0.84 19.17
CA LEU A 38 -14.06 -1.24 18.39
C LEU A 38 -14.86 -2.38 19.04
N GLY A 39 -14.28 -3.08 20.03
CA GLY A 39 -14.90 -4.29 20.53
C GLY A 39 -14.85 -5.47 19.56
N PRO A 40 -15.27 -6.68 20.00
CA PRO A 40 -15.08 -7.91 19.23
C PRO A 40 -15.88 -7.95 17.93
N ASP A 41 -17.13 -7.47 17.94
CA ASP A 41 -18.03 -7.56 16.77
C ASP A 41 -17.56 -6.65 15.64
N ALA A 42 -17.33 -5.37 15.91
CA ALA A 42 -16.87 -4.41 14.91
C ALA A 42 -15.45 -4.74 14.41
N TYR A 43 -14.54 -5.19 15.31
CA TYR A 43 -13.23 -5.66 14.90
C TYR A 43 -13.32 -6.94 14.04
N GLY A 44 -14.31 -7.82 14.31
CA GLY A 44 -14.59 -9.01 13.51
C GLY A 44 -14.83 -8.68 12.03
N VAL A 45 -15.62 -7.63 11.76
CA VAL A 45 -15.89 -7.15 10.38
C VAL A 45 -14.59 -6.71 9.69
N ILE A 46 -13.74 -5.94 10.37
CA ILE A 46 -12.44 -5.49 9.82
C ILE A 46 -11.52 -6.67 9.55
N SER A 47 -11.46 -7.63 10.49
CA SER A 47 -10.65 -8.83 10.37
C SER A 47 -11.08 -9.73 9.20
N TYR A 48 -12.36 -9.71 8.84
CA TYR A 48 -12.87 -10.38 7.66
C TYR A 48 -12.54 -9.62 6.36
N LEU A 49 -12.72 -8.30 6.35
CA LEU A 49 -12.46 -7.47 5.17
C LEU A 49 -10.98 -7.40 4.80
N THR A 50 -10.08 -7.39 5.78
CA THR A 50 -8.63 -7.24 5.54
C THR A 50 -8.06 -8.32 4.61
N PRO A 51 -8.26 -9.64 4.85
CA PRO A 51 -7.80 -10.68 3.92
C PRO A 51 -8.53 -10.64 2.58
N VAL A 52 -9.83 -10.29 2.54
CA VAL A 52 -10.56 -10.11 1.27
C VAL A 52 -9.86 -9.03 0.42
N MET A 53 -9.53 -7.90 1.00
CA MET A 53 -8.77 -6.85 0.30
C MET A 53 -7.34 -7.28 -0.05
N GLY A 54 -6.75 -8.20 0.70
CA GLY A 54 -5.49 -8.84 0.36
C GLY A 54 -5.54 -9.57 -0.99
N TYR A 55 -6.62 -10.30 -1.26
CA TYR A 55 -6.85 -10.91 -2.59
C TYR A 55 -7.03 -9.86 -3.69
N PHE A 56 -7.72 -8.74 -3.40
CA PHE A 56 -7.82 -7.64 -4.35
C PHE A 56 -6.46 -7.01 -4.64
N ILE A 57 -5.56 -6.88 -3.66
CA ILE A 57 -4.19 -6.40 -3.90
C ILE A 57 -3.49 -7.30 -4.93
N LEU A 58 -3.59 -8.62 -4.78
CA LEU A 58 -2.98 -9.57 -5.73
C LEU A 58 -3.60 -9.45 -7.12
N LEU A 59 -4.91 -9.34 -7.20
CA LEU A 59 -5.64 -9.18 -8.47
C LEU A 59 -5.25 -7.88 -9.17
N LEU A 60 -5.26 -6.76 -8.45
CA LEU A 60 -5.05 -5.42 -9.00
C LEU A 60 -3.57 -5.13 -9.30
N ASP A 61 -2.63 -5.72 -8.55
CA ASP A 61 -1.20 -5.58 -8.85
C ASP A 61 -0.75 -6.46 -10.02
N PHE A 62 -1.41 -7.60 -10.23
CA PHE A 62 -1.17 -8.54 -11.32
C PHE A 62 0.32 -8.86 -11.59
N GLY A 63 1.16 -8.71 -10.58
CA GLY A 63 2.60 -8.94 -10.67
C GLY A 63 3.40 -7.79 -11.32
N PHE A 64 2.82 -6.61 -11.53
CA PHE A 64 3.53 -5.45 -12.06
C PHE A 64 4.69 -5.01 -11.17
N ASN A 65 4.59 -5.20 -9.85
CA ASN A 65 5.70 -4.93 -8.93
C ASN A 65 6.95 -5.74 -9.26
N PHE A 66 6.83 -6.95 -9.83
CA PHE A 66 7.98 -7.76 -10.24
C PHE A 66 8.41 -7.46 -11.69
N SER A 67 7.47 -7.48 -12.63
CA SER A 67 7.76 -7.34 -14.06
C SER A 67 8.31 -5.95 -14.40
N ALA A 68 7.67 -4.88 -13.88
CA ALA A 68 8.13 -3.52 -14.10
C ALA A 68 9.45 -3.23 -13.38
N THR A 69 9.63 -3.71 -12.13
CA THR A 69 10.90 -3.59 -11.41
C THR A 69 12.04 -4.20 -12.22
N LYS A 70 11.87 -5.41 -12.74
CA LYS A 70 12.88 -6.08 -13.57
C LYS A 70 13.21 -5.27 -14.82
N LYS A 71 12.18 -4.79 -15.54
CA LYS A 71 12.36 -4.02 -16.77
C LYS A 71 13.10 -2.71 -16.52
N ILE A 72 12.76 -1.98 -15.45
CA ILE A 72 13.43 -0.75 -15.06
C ILE A 72 14.88 -1.02 -14.63
N ALA A 73 15.12 -2.08 -13.85
CA ALA A 73 16.46 -2.46 -13.40
C ALA A 73 17.40 -2.78 -14.56
N GLN A 74 16.89 -3.37 -15.65
CA GLN A 74 17.67 -3.70 -16.84
C GLN A 74 17.98 -2.49 -17.73
N HIS A 75 17.17 -1.42 -17.67
CA HIS A 75 17.27 -0.26 -18.56
C HIS A 75 17.39 1.06 -17.78
N ARG A 76 18.14 1.08 -16.70
CA ARG A 76 18.28 2.26 -15.83
C ARG A 76 18.85 3.49 -16.51
N ALA A 77 19.64 3.31 -17.57
CA ALA A 77 20.25 4.37 -18.35
C ALA A 77 19.31 4.95 -19.44
N ASP A 78 18.14 4.38 -19.64
CA ASP A 78 17.17 4.81 -20.65
C ASP A 78 15.93 5.44 -20.01
N PRO A 79 15.90 6.76 -19.80
CA PRO A 79 14.77 7.45 -19.19
C PRO A 79 13.49 7.35 -20.02
N VAL A 80 13.59 7.27 -21.35
CA VAL A 80 12.43 7.17 -22.24
C VAL A 80 11.72 5.81 -22.05
N LEU A 81 12.49 4.74 -21.92
CA LEU A 81 11.93 3.41 -21.68
C LEU A 81 11.33 3.29 -20.28
N ILE A 82 11.94 3.95 -19.30
CA ILE A 82 11.39 4.02 -17.92
C ILE A 82 10.03 4.71 -17.95
N GLU A 83 9.93 5.88 -18.58
CA GLU A 83 8.67 6.64 -18.68
C GLU A 83 7.57 5.84 -19.38
N LYS A 84 7.88 5.22 -20.52
CA LYS A 84 6.93 4.34 -21.24
C LYS A 84 6.49 3.16 -20.36
N THR A 85 7.38 2.59 -19.58
CA THR A 85 7.05 1.47 -18.68
C THR A 85 6.13 1.93 -17.56
N ILE A 86 6.39 3.11 -16.98
CA ILE A 86 5.54 3.71 -15.96
C ILE A 86 4.13 3.97 -16.52
N ALA A 87 4.03 4.63 -17.68
CA ALA A 87 2.75 4.92 -18.32
C ALA A 87 1.94 3.64 -18.60
N ALA A 88 2.59 2.60 -19.14
CA ALA A 88 1.94 1.32 -19.42
C ALA A 88 1.42 0.63 -18.15
N VAL A 89 2.22 0.63 -17.07
CA VAL A 89 1.82 0.04 -15.79
C VAL A 89 0.64 0.80 -15.18
N TYR A 90 0.67 2.13 -15.18
CA TYR A 90 -0.45 2.92 -14.65
C TYR A 90 -1.73 2.73 -15.45
N THR A 91 -1.65 2.71 -16.79
CA THR A 91 -2.81 2.43 -17.64
C THR A 91 -3.39 1.06 -17.33
N ALA A 92 -2.56 0.04 -17.23
CA ALA A 92 -3.00 -1.31 -16.90
C ALA A 92 -3.63 -1.38 -15.47
N LYS A 93 -3.03 -0.71 -14.48
CA LYS A 93 -3.58 -0.65 -13.13
C LYS A 93 -4.94 0.06 -13.06
N ILE A 94 -5.13 1.14 -13.82
CA ILE A 94 -6.44 1.81 -13.93
C ILE A 94 -7.48 0.83 -14.48
N LEU A 95 -7.17 0.12 -15.57
CA LEU A 95 -8.08 -0.87 -16.15
C LEU A 95 -8.39 -2.00 -15.17
N LEU A 96 -7.39 -2.50 -14.44
CA LEU A 96 -7.59 -3.54 -13.43
C LEU A 96 -8.43 -3.05 -12.24
N VAL A 97 -8.24 -1.82 -11.78
CA VAL A 97 -9.08 -1.22 -10.74
C VAL A 97 -10.53 -1.11 -11.22
N LEU A 98 -10.76 -0.66 -12.44
CA LEU A 98 -12.12 -0.62 -13.00
C LEU A 98 -12.72 -2.02 -13.15
N ALA A 99 -11.96 -2.97 -13.69
CA ALA A 99 -12.41 -4.36 -13.84
C ALA A 99 -12.63 -5.05 -12.47
N GLY A 100 -11.85 -4.69 -11.45
CA GLY A 100 -11.96 -5.20 -10.09
C GLY A 100 -13.28 -4.84 -9.38
N PHE A 101 -14.04 -3.85 -9.88
CA PHE A 101 -15.39 -3.60 -9.41
C PHE A 101 -16.35 -4.74 -9.73
N LEU A 102 -16.12 -5.52 -10.79
CA LEU A 102 -16.98 -6.66 -11.13
C LEU A 102 -16.95 -7.76 -10.05
N PRO A 103 -15.77 -8.31 -9.67
CA PRO A 103 -15.72 -9.27 -8.58
C PRO A 103 -16.12 -8.66 -7.23
N LEU A 104 -15.87 -7.36 -6.99
CA LEU A 104 -16.35 -6.69 -5.78
C LEU A 104 -17.89 -6.70 -5.72
N MET A 105 -18.56 -6.33 -6.81
CA MET A 105 -20.04 -6.37 -6.91
C MET A 105 -20.57 -7.78 -6.71
N LEU A 106 -19.93 -8.78 -7.32
CA LEU A 106 -20.30 -10.19 -7.13
C LEU A 106 -20.21 -10.61 -5.67
N LEU A 107 -19.12 -10.26 -4.98
CA LEU A 107 -18.97 -10.56 -3.55
C LEU A 107 -20.03 -9.85 -2.68
N LEU A 108 -20.35 -8.58 -2.99
CA LEU A 108 -21.41 -7.83 -2.30
C LEU A 108 -22.80 -8.47 -2.50
N LEU A 109 -23.05 -9.13 -3.62
CA LEU A 109 -24.31 -9.84 -3.88
C LEU A 109 -24.36 -11.22 -3.20
N CYS A 110 -23.20 -11.91 -3.12
CA CYS A 110 -23.15 -13.29 -2.63
C CYS A 110 -22.92 -13.41 -1.12
N ILE A 111 -22.36 -12.38 -0.46
CA ILE A 111 -21.94 -12.44 0.95
C ILE A 111 -22.72 -11.41 1.75
N ASP A 112 -23.65 -11.88 2.59
CA ASP A 112 -24.54 -11.03 3.40
C ASP A 112 -23.76 -10.06 4.31
N LEU A 113 -22.65 -10.50 4.89
CA LEU A 113 -21.80 -9.65 5.72
C LEU A 113 -21.28 -8.43 4.94
N LEU A 114 -20.80 -8.63 3.72
CA LEU A 114 -20.30 -7.54 2.88
C LEU A 114 -21.44 -6.64 2.41
N ARG A 115 -22.61 -7.21 2.15
CA ARG A 115 -23.83 -6.49 1.78
C ARG A 115 -24.31 -5.60 2.93
N GLN A 116 -24.24 -6.08 4.17
CA GLN A 116 -24.59 -5.28 5.34
C GLN A 116 -23.68 -4.06 5.52
N TYR A 117 -22.39 -4.19 5.15
CA TYR A 117 -21.37 -3.15 5.27
C TYR A 117 -20.85 -2.65 3.92
N VAL A 118 -21.78 -2.38 2.96
CA VAL A 118 -21.40 -1.96 1.58
C VAL A 118 -20.47 -0.76 1.57
N LEU A 119 -20.81 0.31 2.29
CA LEU A 119 -20.02 1.53 2.32
C LEU A 119 -18.59 1.27 2.85
N LEU A 120 -18.49 0.49 3.92
CA LEU A 120 -17.19 0.08 4.50
C LEU A 120 -16.36 -0.71 3.48
N THR A 121 -16.99 -1.70 2.82
CA THR A 121 -16.32 -2.56 1.82
C THR A 121 -15.82 -1.75 0.63
N VAL A 122 -16.63 -0.83 0.12
CA VAL A 122 -16.24 0.06 -0.98
C VAL A 122 -15.10 1.00 -0.57
N LEU A 123 -15.14 1.58 0.63
CA LEU A 123 -14.06 2.43 1.14
C LEU A 123 -12.75 1.64 1.33
N TYR A 124 -12.83 0.40 1.80
CA TYR A 124 -11.66 -0.49 1.88
C TYR A 124 -11.10 -0.80 0.48
N TYR A 125 -11.96 -1.06 -0.50
CA TYR A 125 -11.54 -1.26 -1.88
C TYR A 125 -10.84 -0.01 -2.45
N LEU A 126 -11.39 1.18 -2.24
CA LEU A 126 -10.78 2.44 -2.68
C LEU A 126 -9.43 2.70 -2.00
N SER A 127 -9.30 2.39 -0.71
CA SER A 127 -8.02 2.51 0.00
C SER A 127 -6.96 1.52 -0.54
N THR A 128 -7.40 0.32 -0.91
CA THR A 128 -6.57 -0.70 -1.56
C THR A 128 -6.13 -0.25 -2.96
N ALA A 129 -7.06 0.28 -3.75
CA ALA A 129 -6.77 0.85 -5.06
C ALA A 129 -5.74 2.00 -4.97
N ALA A 130 -5.92 2.93 -4.03
CA ALA A 130 -4.95 4.01 -3.81
C ALA A 130 -3.55 3.48 -3.48
N GLN A 131 -3.44 2.42 -2.69
CA GLN A 131 -2.16 1.79 -2.35
C GLN A 131 -1.45 1.21 -3.57
N ILE A 132 -2.19 0.67 -4.54
CA ILE A 132 -1.63 0.04 -5.75
C ILE A 132 -1.04 1.08 -6.70
N PHE A 133 -1.55 2.31 -6.71
CA PHE A 133 -1.01 3.40 -7.53
C PHE A 133 0.34 3.94 -7.05
N ILE A 134 0.85 3.47 -5.91
CA ILE A 134 2.16 3.88 -5.45
C ILE A 134 3.26 3.22 -6.29
N PRO A 135 4.26 3.98 -6.80
CA PRO A 135 5.27 3.49 -7.72
C PRO A 135 6.43 2.74 -7.03
N ASP A 136 6.12 1.78 -6.15
CA ASP A 136 7.15 1.00 -5.45
C ASP A 136 8.07 0.24 -6.42
N PHE A 137 7.54 -0.21 -7.55
CA PHE A 137 8.30 -0.88 -8.62
C PHE A 137 9.40 0.00 -9.21
N LEU A 138 9.17 1.32 -9.29
CA LEU A 138 10.15 2.28 -9.81
C LEU A 138 11.34 2.40 -8.87
N TYR A 139 11.09 2.63 -7.58
CA TYR A 139 12.15 2.76 -6.58
C TYR A 139 12.97 1.48 -6.42
N ARG A 140 12.28 0.33 -6.43
CA ARG A 140 12.95 -0.99 -6.41
C ARG A 140 13.81 -1.20 -7.64
N GLY A 141 13.30 -0.85 -8.84
CA GLY A 141 14.06 -0.93 -10.09
C GLY A 141 15.27 -0.01 -10.12
N LEU A 142 15.20 1.17 -9.50
CA LEU A 142 16.30 2.13 -9.37
C LEU A 142 17.21 1.85 -8.16
N GLU A 143 16.96 0.80 -7.37
CA GLU A 143 17.70 0.47 -6.14
C GLU A 143 17.66 1.57 -5.06
N LYS A 144 16.61 2.39 -5.03
CA LYS A 144 16.37 3.44 -4.04
C LYS A 144 15.43 2.95 -2.93
N MET A 145 15.81 1.91 -2.17
CA MET A 145 14.98 1.29 -1.14
C MET A 145 14.63 2.22 0.03
N GLU A 146 15.44 3.24 0.26
CA GLU A 146 15.19 4.26 1.27
C GLU A 146 13.84 4.95 1.08
N GLY A 147 13.51 5.39 -0.14
CA GLY A 147 12.24 6.05 -0.45
C GLY A 147 11.03 5.16 -0.19
N VAL A 148 11.10 3.87 -0.56
CA VAL A 148 10.03 2.90 -0.30
C VAL A 148 9.80 2.71 1.19
N THR A 149 10.90 2.53 1.95
CA THR A 149 10.85 2.27 3.39
C THR A 149 10.31 3.47 4.16
N THR A 150 10.85 4.67 3.91
CA THR A 150 10.45 5.90 4.59
C THR A 150 8.97 6.20 4.32
N ARG A 151 8.54 6.11 3.07
CA ARG A 151 7.14 6.29 2.70
C ARG A 151 6.22 5.28 3.39
N TYR A 152 6.59 3.99 3.39
CA TYR A 152 5.79 2.94 4.02
C TYR A 152 5.60 3.21 5.52
N ILE A 153 6.69 3.51 6.21
CA ILE A 153 6.65 3.80 7.65
C ILE A 153 5.81 5.04 7.92
N LEU A 154 6.00 6.11 7.15
CA LEU A 154 5.24 7.36 7.31
C LEU A 154 3.74 7.12 7.06
N ALA A 155 3.37 6.42 5.99
CA ALA A 155 1.98 6.07 5.71
C ALA A 155 1.34 5.31 6.88
N LYS A 156 2.04 4.31 7.43
CA LYS A 156 1.53 3.51 8.55
C LYS A 156 1.49 4.28 9.87
N LEU A 157 2.43 5.17 10.12
CA LEU A 157 2.41 6.04 11.30
C LEU A 157 1.24 7.03 11.23
N ILE A 158 1.03 7.68 10.08
CA ILE A 158 -0.13 8.57 9.88
C ILE A 158 -1.43 7.78 10.08
N THR A 159 -1.55 6.60 9.48
CA THR A 159 -2.71 5.72 9.66
C THR A 159 -2.93 5.38 11.14
N ALA A 160 -1.87 4.99 11.86
CA ALA A 160 -1.96 4.65 13.28
C ALA A 160 -2.41 5.83 14.13
N VAL A 161 -1.87 7.03 13.88
CA VAL A 161 -2.26 8.27 14.58
C VAL A 161 -3.72 8.61 14.27
N LEU A 162 -4.16 8.54 13.01
CA LEU A 162 -5.55 8.80 12.64
C LEU A 162 -6.51 7.82 13.30
N ILE A 163 -6.19 6.53 13.31
CA ILE A 163 -6.98 5.51 13.99
C ILE A 163 -7.04 5.80 15.49
N PHE A 164 -5.89 6.13 16.09
CA PHE A 164 -5.83 6.45 17.52
C PHE A 164 -6.66 7.68 17.90
N LEU A 165 -6.71 8.70 17.06
CA LEU A 165 -7.45 9.94 17.34
C LEU A 165 -8.93 9.84 16.98
N ALA A 166 -9.25 9.21 15.84
CA ALA A 166 -10.59 9.24 15.26
C ALA A 166 -11.46 8.06 15.70
N VAL A 167 -10.89 6.85 15.84
CA VAL A 167 -11.65 5.65 16.23
C VAL A 167 -11.74 5.61 17.75
N ARG A 168 -12.92 5.90 18.30
CA ARG A 168 -13.17 5.92 19.75
C ARG A 168 -14.12 4.81 20.20
N ASP A 169 -15.05 4.42 19.35
CA ASP A 169 -16.12 3.47 19.60
C ASP A 169 -16.47 2.67 18.32
N ASP A 170 -17.48 1.83 18.43
CA ASP A 170 -17.98 0.98 17.32
C ASP A 170 -18.46 1.78 16.11
N GLY A 171 -18.93 3.03 16.30
CA GLY A 171 -19.31 3.93 15.21
C GLY A 171 -18.14 4.37 14.34
N GLY A 172 -16.91 4.21 14.84
CA GLY A 172 -15.67 4.55 14.13
C GLY A 172 -15.24 3.59 13.03
N LEU A 173 -16.02 2.54 12.72
CA LEU A 173 -15.67 1.50 11.75
C LEU A 173 -15.30 2.06 10.37
N ILE A 174 -16.06 3.03 9.88
CA ILE A 174 -15.85 3.69 8.57
C ILE A 174 -14.56 4.52 8.56
N LEU A 175 -14.12 5.01 9.72
CA LEU A 175 -12.91 5.82 9.82
C LEU A 175 -11.63 4.99 9.59
N VAL A 176 -11.70 3.66 9.75
CA VAL A 176 -10.55 2.77 9.55
C VAL A 176 -10.06 2.78 8.10
N PRO A 177 -10.87 2.45 7.07
CA PRO A 177 -10.41 2.53 5.67
C PRO A 177 -10.09 3.95 5.24
N LEU A 178 -10.76 4.98 5.78
CA LEU A 178 -10.41 6.38 5.53
C LEU A 178 -9.02 6.72 6.08
N ALA A 179 -8.69 6.25 7.28
CA ALA A 179 -7.34 6.44 7.85
C ALA A 179 -6.26 5.75 6.99
N TYR A 180 -6.54 4.55 6.45
CA TYR A 180 -5.64 3.89 5.50
C TYR A 180 -5.50 4.68 4.20
N LEU A 181 -6.60 5.20 3.65
CA LEU A 181 -6.60 6.01 2.44
C LEU A 181 -5.79 7.30 2.65
N ILE A 182 -6.10 8.06 3.70
CA ILE A 182 -5.41 9.32 4.03
C ILE A 182 -3.93 9.07 4.29
N GLY A 183 -3.57 8.05 5.09
CA GLY A 183 -2.19 7.71 5.36
C GLY A 183 -1.40 7.37 4.09
N THR A 184 -2.04 6.65 3.17
CA THR A 184 -1.44 6.30 1.88
C THR A 184 -1.23 7.53 0.99
N VAL A 185 -2.25 8.38 0.85
CA VAL A 185 -2.21 9.59 0.01
C VAL A 185 -1.27 10.64 0.60
N ALA A 186 -1.31 10.86 1.93
CA ALA A 186 -0.44 11.83 2.60
C ALA A 186 1.06 11.45 2.52
N ALA A 187 1.39 10.17 2.46
CA ALA A 187 2.76 9.72 2.30
C ALA A 187 3.24 9.66 0.83
N ALA A 188 2.33 9.79 -0.15
CA ALA A 188 2.68 9.74 -1.57
C ALA A 188 3.69 10.83 -2.00
N PRO A 189 3.60 12.11 -1.56
CA PRO A 189 4.57 13.15 -1.93
C PRO A 189 6.01 12.83 -1.54
N VAL A 190 6.21 12.08 -0.45
CA VAL A 190 7.57 11.65 -0.02
C VAL A 190 8.27 10.82 -1.09
N SER A 191 7.49 10.06 -1.88
CA SER A 191 8.03 9.34 -3.04
C SER A 191 8.64 10.29 -4.07
N TYR A 192 7.99 11.40 -4.38
CA TYR A 192 8.45 12.32 -5.42
C TYR A 192 9.66 13.14 -4.98
N THR A 193 9.73 13.56 -3.72
CA THR A 193 10.87 14.34 -3.20
C THR A 193 12.18 13.56 -3.26
N HIS A 194 12.16 12.25 -3.00
CA HIS A 194 13.35 11.40 -3.11
C HIS A 194 13.78 11.07 -4.55
N LEU A 195 12.92 11.33 -5.56
CA LEU A 195 13.29 11.19 -6.96
C LEU A 195 14.01 12.44 -7.51
N THR A 196 13.62 13.61 -7.03
CA THR A 196 14.06 14.91 -7.58
C THR A 196 15.30 15.49 -6.91
N LEU A 197 15.74 14.97 -5.77
CA LEU A 197 16.96 15.40 -5.12
C LEU A 197 18.17 14.66 -5.73
N PRO A 198 19.03 15.34 -6.49
CA PRO A 198 20.32 14.80 -6.88
C PRO A 198 21.19 14.75 -5.62
N THR A 199 21.61 13.59 -5.22
CA THR A 199 22.67 13.39 -4.23
C THR A 199 23.95 13.04 -4.95
#